data_16fa0c89615dd54f9b0eba82490fd63c
#
_entry.id   16fa0c89615dd54f9b0eba82490fd63c
#
_cell.length_a   1.000
_cell.length_b   1.000
_cell.length_c   1.000
_cell.angle_alpha   90.00
_cell.angle_beta   90.00
_cell.angle_gamma   90.00
#
_symmetry.space_group_name_H-M   'P 1'
#
loop_
_entity.id
_entity.type
_entity.pdbx_description
1 polymer ?
#
loop_
_entity_poly.entity_id
_entity_poly.type
_entity_poly.pdbx_seq_one_letter_code
_entity_poly.pdbx_strand_id
1 'polypeptide(L)'
;MKNQYDEKYAQESYYWGVTPSAICFEVLKKMPADRRVRLLDIGCGEGRNAVFFARNGYEVTAFDLSAKGVEKTRQLAEKANVKIKVFQEDITRFRLSEEFGVLFSTGVLHYIPSALRSEIFENYKAFTSPGGLNVFSVFVAKPFIAKAPDGEATAQKWISGELFTHYHDWRIVYCTEEIFDCNSSGVPHQHAVNRMIAMKCG
;
A
#
# COMPACT_ATOMS: atom_id res chain seq x y z
N MET A 1 9.64 17.86 -8.83
CA MET A 1 8.88 17.30 -9.96
C MET A 1 7.41 17.30 -9.58
N LYS A 2 6.52 17.76 -10.46
CA LYS A 2 5.07 17.59 -10.22
C LYS A 2 4.78 16.10 -10.18
N ASN A 3 4.16 15.64 -9.09
CA ASN A 3 3.69 14.28 -8.98
C ASN A 3 2.42 14.15 -9.84
N GLN A 4 2.36 13.17 -10.75
CA GLN A 4 1.19 12.92 -11.60
C GLN A 4 -0.11 12.71 -10.80
N TYR A 5 0.00 12.27 -9.55
CA TYR A 5 -1.15 12.11 -8.66
C TYR A 5 -1.66 13.41 -8.06
N ASP A 6 -0.84 14.49 -8.00
CA ASP A 6 -1.33 15.78 -7.52
C ASP A 6 -2.45 16.33 -8.41
N GLU A 7 -2.38 16.08 -9.73
CA GLU A 7 -3.45 16.46 -10.65
C GLU A 7 -4.69 15.57 -10.50
N LYS A 8 -4.50 14.24 -10.36
CA LYS A 8 -5.60 13.29 -10.12
C LYS A 8 -6.31 13.57 -8.80
N TYR A 9 -5.56 13.90 -7.75
CA TYR A 9 -6.09 14.17 -6.41
C TYR A 9 -6.55 15.63 -6.20
N ALA A 10 -6.32 16.52 -7.15
CA ALA A 10 -6.83 17.91 -7.11
C ALA A 10 -8.36 18.00 -7.32
N GLN A 11 -9.01 16.94 -7.81
CA GLN A 11 -10.45 16.88 -8.02
C GLN A 11 -11.19 16.87 -6.68
N GLU A 12 -12.45 17.36 -6.63
CA GLU A 12 -13.27 17.30 -5.41
C GLU A 12 -13.60 15.88 -4.98
N SER A 13 -13.87 14.98 -5.94
CA SER A 13 -14.12 13.57 -5.69
C SER A 13 -12.84 12.84 -5.28
N TYR A 14 -12.97 11.74 -4.53
CA TYR A 14 -11.87 10.83 -4.26
C TYR A 14 -11.62 9.97 -5.49
N TYR A 15 -10.43 10.09 -6.11
CA TYR A 15 -10.08 9.41 -7.36
C TYR A 15 -10.23 7.88 -7.26
N TRP A 16 -9.77 7.32 -6.12
CA TRP A 16 -9.90 5.89 -5.84
C TRP A 16 -11.13 5.53 -5.03
N GLY A 17 -12.06 6.48 -4.79
CA GLY A 17 -13.17 6.32 -3.88
C GLY A 17 -12.74 6.21 -2.42
N VAL A 18 -13.73 5.93 -1.55
CA VAL A 18 -13.52 5.82 -0.08
C VAL A 18 -13.70 4.40 0.44
N THR A 19 -14.04 3.44 -0.42
CA THR A 19 -14.16 2.03 -0.04
C THR A 19 -12.78 1.42 0.17
N PRO A 20 -12.51 0.78 1.32
CA PRO A 20 -11.22 0.16 1.58
C PRO A 20 -10.95 -1.01 0.64
N SER A 21 -9.68 -1.30 0.42
CA SER A 21 -9.26 -2.48 -0.35
C SER A 21 -9.69 -3.77 0.38
N ALA A 22 -10.11 -4.80 -0.37
CA ALA A 22 -10.59 -6.06 0.21
C ALA A 22 -9.58 -6.72 1.18
N ILE A 23 -8.27 -6.59 0.91
CA ILE A 23 -7.21 -7.13 1.76
C ILE A 23 -7.20 -6.51 3.18
N CYS A 24 -7.79 -5.31 3.38
CA CYS A 24 -7.92 -4.70 4.71
C CYS A 24 -8.74 -5.59 5.66
N PHE A 25 -9.77 -6.26 5.15
CA PHE A 25 -10.61 -7.16 5.97
C PHE A 25 -9.85 -8.42 6.38
N GLU A 26 -8.92 -8.89 5.55
CA GLU A 26 -8.04 -10.01 5.93
C GLU A 26 -7.07 -9.62 7.04
N VAL A 27 -6.60 -8.36 7.06
CA VAL A 27 -5.78 -7.84 8.17
C VAL A 27 -6.57 -7.86 9.49
N LEU A 28 -7.83 -7.37 9.49
CA LEU A 28 -8.67 -7.38 10.70
C LEU A 28 -8.85 -8.79 11.27
N LYS A 29 -9.00 -9.80 10.40
CA LYS A 29 -9.16 -11.21 10.83
C LYS A 29 -7.89 -11.78 11.43
N LYS A 30 -6.71 -11.40 10.92
CA LYS A 30 -5.42 -11.97 11.32
C LYS A 30 -4.76 -11.23 12.48
N MET A 31 -5.05 -9.95 12.61
CA MET A 31 -4.51 -9.08 13.67
C MET A 31 -5.58 -8.09 14.11
N PRO A 32 -6.63 -8.52 14.83
CA PRO A 32 -7.64 -7.59 15.35
C PRO A 32 -6.99 -6.58 16.30
N ALA A 33 -7.48 -5.33 16.27
CA ALA A 33 -6.97 -4.24 17.10
C ALA A 33 -7.60 -4.26 18.51
N ASP A 34 -7.63 -5.41 19.17
CA ASP A 34 -8.05 -5.62 20.56
C ASP A 34 -7.04 -5.06 21.58
N ARG A 35 -5.84 -4.81 21.13
CA ARG A 35 -4.77 -4.05 21.77
C ARG A 35 -4.26 -2.98 20.81
N ARG A 36 -3.52 -2.01 21.31
CA ARG A 36 -2.97 -0.92 20.52
C ARG A 36 -1.99 -1.45 19.46
N VAL A 37 -2.46 -1.60 18.22
CA VAL A 37 -1.65 -2.02 17.08
C VAL A 37 -1.26 -0.79 16.27
N ARG A 38 0.04 -0.54 16.14
CA ARG A 38 0.58 0.51 15.27
C ARG A 38 0.61 0.01 13.83
N LEU A 39 0.05 0.79 12.92
CA LEU A 39 0.00 0.48 11.49
C LEU A 39 0.60 1.62 10.68
N LEU A 40 1.46 1.29 9.71
CA LEU A 40 1.95 2.21 8.71
C LEU A 40 1.29 1.91 7.36
N ASP A 41 0.57 2.89 6.79
CA ASP A 41 0.04 2.85 5.42
C ASP A 41 1.01 3.56 4.46
N ILE A 42 1.73 2.78 3.69
CA ILE A 42 2.80 3.21 2.78
C ILE A 42 2.20 3.54 1.42
N GLY A 43 2.23 4.83 1.03
CA GLY A 43 1.58 5.31 -0.17
C GLY A 43 0.06 5.34 -0.03
N CYS A 44 -0.42 6.03 0.99
CA CYS A 44 -1.83 6.00 1.40
C CYS A 44 -2.80 6.68 0.41
N GLY A 45 -2.28 7.43 -0.58
CA GLY A 45 -3.08 8.21 -1.52
C GLY A 45 -3.99 9.21 -0.80
N GLU A 46 -5.30 9.08 -1.02
CA GLU A 46 -6.33 9.92 -0.41
C GLU A 46 -6.90 9.33 0.91
N GLY A 47 -6.26 8.28 1.47
CA GLY A 47 -6.48 7.80 2.84
C GLY A 47 -7.58 6.75 3.05
N ARG A 48 -8.18 6.18 2.00
CA ARG A 48 -9.31 5.23 2.15
C ARG A 48 -8.98 4.04 3.07
N ASN A 49 -7.77 3.46 2.96
CA ASN A 49 -7.34 2.33 3.78
C ASN A 49 -6.89 2.81 5.17
N ALA A 50 -6.11 3.90 5.25
CA ALA A 50 -5.66 4.49 6.50
C ALA A 50 -6.84 4.85 7.43
N VAL A 51 -7.87 5.50 6.88
CA VAL A 51 -9.09 5.87 7.65
C VAL A 51 -9.88 4.62 8.06
N PHE A 52 -9.96 3.61 7.19
CA PHE A 52 -10.60 2.34 7.55
C PHE A 52 -9.91 1.68 8.74
N PHE A 53 -8.59 1.58 8.75
CA PHE A 53 -7.84 1.01 9.88
C PHE A 53 -7.99 1.84 11.15
N ALA A 54 -7.93 3.17 11.06
CA ALA A 54 -8.11 4.04 12.22
C ALA A 54 -9.51 3.89 12.85
N ARG A 55 -10.56 3.75 12.02
CA ARG A 55 -11.95 3.45 12.49
C ARG A 55 -12.06 2.09 13.17
N ASN A 56 -11.17 1.15 12.86
CA ASN A 56 -11.14 -0.18 13.47
C ASN A 56 -10.12 -0.30 14.62
N GLY A 57 -9.68 0.82 15.20
CA GLY A 57 -8.91 0.86 16.44
C GLY A 57 -7.38 0.81 16.28
N TYR A 58 -6.85 0.82 15.05
CA TYR A 58 -5.40 0.89 14.84
C TYR A 58 -4.87 2.30 15.10
N GLU A 59 -3.65 2.38 15.61
CA GLU A 59 -2.87 3.62 15.65
C GLU A 59 -2.18 3.81 14.30
N VAL A 60 -2.76 4.65 13.43
CA VAL A 60 -2.33 4.76 12.04
C VAL A 60 -1.36 5.91 11.83
N THR A 61 -0.21 5.56 11.26
CA THR A 61 0.70 6.48 10.56
C THR A 61 0.57 6.22 9.06
N ALA A 62 0.65 7.25 8.24
CA ALA A 62 0.53 7.12 6.79
C ALA A 62 1.43 8.13 6.08
N PHE A 63 1.87 7.81 4.87
CA PHE A 63 2.53 8.78 4.00
C PHE A 63 2.18 8.57 2.53
N ASP A 64 2.31 9.62 1.75
CA ASP A 64 2.22 9.58 0.29
C ASP A 64 3.16 10.60 -0.33
N LEU A 65 3.57 10.37 -1.57
CA LEU A 65 4.38 11.33 -2.32
C LEU A 65 3.58 12.59 -2.71
N SER A 66 2.25 12.44 -2.89
CA SER A 66 1.36 13.52 -3.25
C SER A 66 0.98 14.37 -2.03
N ALA A 67 1.32 15.66 -2.06
CA ALA A 67 0.85 16.61 -1.06
C ALA A 67 -0.68 16.72 -1.03
N LYS A 68 -1.33 16.61 -2.21
CA LYS A 68 -2.79 16.61 -2.32
C LYS A 68 -3.42 15.35 -1.74
N GLY A 69 -2.79 14.19 -1.94
CA GLY A 69 -3.21 12.94 -1.29
C GLY A 69 -3.15 13.04 0.24
N VAL A 70 -2.04 13.55 0.77
CA VAL A 70 -1.87 13.81 2.21
C VAL A 70 -2.93 14.76 2.76
N GLU A 71 -3.23 15.87 2.05
CA GLU A 71 -4.29 16.81 2.42
C GLU A 71 -5.66 16.12 2.49
N LYS A 72 -6.02 15.36 1.44
CA LYS A 72 -7.30 14.63 1.38
C LYS A 72 -7.39 13.52 2.43
N THR A 73 -6.28 12.86 2.74
CA THR A 73 -6.24 11.89 3.85
C THR A 73 -6.58 12.56 5.18
N ARG A 74 -6.06 13.77 5.47
CA ARG A 74 -6.44 14.53 6.68
C ARG A 74 -7.90 14.89 6.70
N GLN A 75 -8.44 15.40 5.57
CA GLN A 75 -9.85 15.75 5.45
C GLN A 75 -10.78 14.54 5.63
N LEU A 76 -10.39 13.37 5.07
CA LEU A 76 -11.16 12.14 5.23
C LEU A 76 -11.14 11.63 6.67
N ALA A 77 -9.98 11.71 7.34
CA ALA A 77 -9.84 11.34 8.75
C ALA A 77 -10.68 12.26 9.67
N GLU A 78 -10.68 13.57 9.41
CA GLU A 78 -11.51 14.54 10.13
C GLU A 78 -13.00 14.24 9.95
N LYS A 79 -13.46 14.06 8.71
CA LYS A 79 -14.85 13.66 8.40
C LYS A 79 -15.26 12.35 9.08
N ALA A 80 -14.34 11.42 9.24
CA ALA A 80 -14.55 10.13 9.90
C ALA A 80 -14.40 10.20 11.43
N ASN A 81 -14.01 11.36 11.97
CA ASN A 81 -13.71 11.58 13.39
C ASN A 81 -12.66 10.61 13.94
N VAL A 82 -11.58 10.39 13.17
CA VAL A 82 -10.44 9.56 13.58
C VAL A 82 -9.14 10.35 13.49
N LYS A 83 -8.11 9.90 14.25
CA LYS A 83 -6.78 10.51 14.25
C LYS A 83 -5.81 9.65 13.43
N ILE A 84 -5.11 10.27 12.48
CA ILE A 84 -4.07 9.64 11.66
C ILE A 84 -2.88 10.60 11.64
N LYS A 85 -1.68 10.09 11.91
CA LYS A 85 -0.44 10.83 11.65
C LYS A 85 -0.11 10.67 10.16
N VAL A 86 -0.28 11.73 9.35
CA VAL A 86 -0.02 11.66 7.92
C VAL A 86 0.95 12.75 7.48
N PHE A 87 1.93 12.40 6.62
CA PHE A 87 2.97 13.30 6.12
C PHE A 87 3.31 12.98 4.65
N GLN A 88 3.98 13.91 4.00
CA GLN A 88 4.47 13.72 2.63
C GLN A 88 5.84 13.07 2.65
N GLU A 89 6.03 11.99 1.88
CA GLU A 89 7.31 11.30 1.78
C GLU A 89 7.39 10.44 0.51
N ASP A 90 8.62 10.15 0.08
CA ASP A 90 8.93 9.32 -1.09
C ASP A 90 9.29 7.89 -0.64
N ILE A 91 8.53 6.90 -1.10
CA ILE A 91 8.76 5.48 -0.79
C ILE A 91 10.18 5.01 -1.13
N THR A 92 10.82 5.61 -2.13
CA THR A 92 12.18 5.22 -2.54
C THR A 92 13.26 5.71 -1.57
N ARG A 93 12.95 6.73 -0.76
CA ARG A 93 13.86 7.37 0.20
C ARG A 93 13.52 7.06 1.65
N PHE A 94 12.24 6.86 1.93
CA PHE A 94 11.78 6.60 3.30
C PHE A 94 12.37 5.30 3.84
N ARG A 95 12.87 5.39 5.06
CA ARG A 95 13.32 4.24 5.85
C ARG A 95 12.69 4.31 7.24
N LEU A 96 12.18 3.17 7.69
CA LEU A 96 11.65 3.01 9.04
C LEU A 96 12.77 3.16 10.06
N SER A 97 12.46 3.82 11.17
CA SER A 97 13.31 3.97 12.35
C SER A 97 12.59 3.57 13.65
N GLU A 98 11.34 3.13 13.54
CA GLU A 98 10.51 2.67 14.65
C GLU A 98 9.66 1.47 14.22
N GLU A 99 9.29 0.62 15.17
CA GLU A 99 8.55 -0.62 14.87
C GLU A 99 7.06 -0.38 14.69
N PHE A 100 6.48 -1.21 13.81
CA PHE A 100 5.04 -1.29 13.56
C PHE A 100 4.56 -2.74 13.68
N GLY A 101 3.34 -2.92 14.16
CA GLY A 101 2.65 -4.22 14.15
C GLY A 101 2.16 -4.60 12.74
N VAL A 102 1.82 -3.60 11.91
CA VAL A 102 1.39 -3.81 10.52
C VAL A 102 2.07 -2.80 9.61
N LEU A 103 2.73 -3.28 8.56
CA LEU A 103 3.10 -2.49 7.40
C LEU A 103 2.14 -2.81 6.27
N PHE A 104 1.50 -1.80 5.72
CA PHE A 104 0.46 -1.94 4.71
C PHE A 104 0.80 -1.11 3.47
N SER A 105 0.64 -1.68 2.28
CA SER A 105 0.77 -0.95 1.01
C SER A 105 -0.04 -1.58 -0.11
N THR A 106 -0.81 -0.78 -0.82
CA THR A 106 -1.54 -1.23 -2.01
C THR A 106 -1.37 -0.25 -3.16
N GLY A 107 -0.91 -0.76 -4.32
CA GLY A 107 -0.81 0.02 -5.55
C GLY A 107 0.32 1.06 -5.59
N VAL A 108 1.40 0.87 -4.82
CA VAL A 108 2.54 1.81 -4.74
C VAL A 108 3.91 1.12 -4.92
N LEU A 109 4.05 -0.14 -4.53
CA LEU A 109 5.36 -0.82 -4.55
C LEU A 109 6.00 -0.88 -5.95
N HIS A 110 5.19 -0.77 -7.01
CA HIS A 110 5.68 -0.75 -8.38
C HIS A 110 6.49 0.51 -8.74
N TYR A 111 6.56 1.51 -7.86
CA TYR A 111 7.47 2.66 -8.01
C TYR A 111 8.87 2.40 -7.44
N ILE A 112 9.07 1.31 -6.70
CA ILE A 112 10.38 0.97 -6.13
C ILE A 112 11.28 0.40 -7.25
N PRO A 113 12.40 1.08 -7.61
CA PRO A 113 13.38 0.54 -8.54
C PRO A 113 13.90 -0.81 -8.09
N SER A 114 14.15 -1.72 -9.02
CA SER A 114 14.62 -3.08 -8.70
C SER A 114 15.89 -3.08 -7.83
N ALA A 115 16.80 -2.16 -8.08
CA ALA A 115 18.04 -2.01 -7.31
C ALA A 115 17.82 -1.65 -5.82
N LEU A 116 16.67 -1.08 -5.47
CA LEU A 116 16.36 -0.66 -4.08
C LEU A 116 15.46 -1.65 -3.34
N ARG A 117 14.86 -2.63 -4.03
CA ARG A 117 13.85 -3.52 -3.45
C ARG A 117 14.38 -4.29 -2.26
N SER A 118 15.52 -4.96 -2.39
CA SER A 118 16.09 -5.75 -1.29
C SER A 118 16.35 -4.90 -0.05
N GLU A 119 16.98 -3.74 -0.18
CA GLU A 119 17.26 -2.83 0.93
C GLU A 119 15.97 -2.35 1.62
N ILE A 120 14.97 -1.95 0.82
CA ILE A 120 13.70 -1.45 1.36
C ILE A 120 12.94 -2.56 2.09
N PHE A 121 12.85 -3.76 1.51
CA PHE A 121 12.15 -4.88 2.15
C PHE A 121 12.87 -5.39 3.40
N GLU A 122 14.20 -5.40 3.41
CA GLU A 122 14.95 -5.72 4.64
C GLU A 122 14.70 -4.68 5.74
N ASN A 123 14.63 -3.38 5.40
CA ASN A 123 14.23 -2.36 6.35
C ASN A 123 12.80 -2.59 6.88
N TYR A 124 11.84 -2.91 6.00
CA TYR A 124 10.47 -3.22 6.43
C TYR A 124 10.42 -4.43 7.36
N LYS A 125 11.15 -5.49 7.04
CA LYS A 125 11.23 -6.70 7.89
C LYS A 125 11.88 -6.41 9.24
N ALA A 126 12.96 -5.61 9.27
CA ALA A 126 13.66 -5.24 10.49
C ALA A 126 12.74 -4.50 11.47
N PHE A 127 11.94 -3.55 10.96
CA PHE A 127 11.06 -2.70 11.76
C PHE A 127 9.60 -3.20 11.84
N THR A 128 9.35 -4.46 11.54
CA THR A 128 8.09 -5.12 11.89
C THR A 128 8.25 -5.84 13.22
N SER A 129 7.35 -5.60 14.16
CA SER A 129 7.35 -6.25 15.48
C SER A 129 7.21 -7.77 15.38
N PRO A 130 7.72 -8.56 16.32
CA PRO A 130 7.48 -10.02 16.38
C PRO A 130 5.97 -10.34 16.30
N GLY A 131 5.59 -11.27 15.44
CA GLY A 131 4.19 -11.59 15.14
C GLY A 131 3.46 -10.55 14.28
N GLY A 132 4.14 -9.47 13.88
CA GLY A 132 3.60 -8.42 13.03
C GLY A 132 3.40 -8.86 11.58
N LEU A 133 2.66 -8.06 10.82
CA LEU A 133 2.26 -8.36 9.45
C LEU A 133 2.84 -7.35 8.44
N ASN A 134 3.37 -7.85 7.34
CA ASN A 134 3.60 -7.08 6.14
C ASN A 134 2.55 -7.46 5.09
N VAL A 135 1.77 -6.46 4.68
CA VAL A 135 0.57 -6.62 3.86
C VAL A 135 0.73 -5.80 2.60
N PHE A 136 1.08 -6.46 1.51
CA PHE A 136 1.50 -5.78 0.30
C PHE A 136 0.77 -6.27 -0.93
N SER A 137 0.48 -5.34 -1.85
CA SER A 137 0.08 -5.67 -3.21
C SER A 137 0.92 -4.90 -4.23
N VAL A 138 1.27 -5.56 -5.33
CA VAL A 138 2.04 -4.97 -6.41
C VAL A 138 1.52 -5.44 -7.77
N PHE A 139 1.44 -4.52 -8.73
CA PHE A 139 1.13 -4.87 -10.12
C PHE A 139 2.29 -5.62 -10.74
N VAL A 140 2.00 -6.72 -11.44
CA VAL A 140 2.99 -7.55 -12.12
C VAL A 140 2.75 -7.56 -13.62
N ALA A 141 3.84 -7.58 -14.39
CA ALA A 141 3.76 -7.65 -15.84
C ALA A 141 3.48 -9.08 -16.31
N LYS A 142 2.54 -9.23 -17.22
CA LYS A 142 2.21 -10.49 -17.89
C LYS A 142 2.44 -10.35 -19.40
N PRO A 143 3.05 -11.32 -20.08
CA PRO A 143 3.30 -11.24 -21.53
C PRO A 143 2.02 -11.16 -22.35
N PHE A 144 0.91 -11.68 -21.83
CA PHE A 144 -0.39 -11.76 -22.48
C PHE A 144 -1.38 -10.66 -22.08
N ILE A 145 -0.97 -9.72 -21.18
CA ILE A 145 -1.75 -8.53 -20.82
C ILE A 145 -1.12 -7.32 -21.50
N ALA A 146 -1.94 -6.60 -22.27
CA ALA A 146 -1.49 -5.37 -22.93
C ALA A 146 -1.08 -4.31 -21.90
N LYS A 147 -0.14 -3.45 -22.27
CA LYS A 147 0.26 -2.33 -21.42
C LYS A 147 -0.93 -1.41 -21.19
N ALA A 148 -1.18 -1.04 -19.93
CA ALA A 148 -2.25 -0.12 -19.56
C ALA A 148 -2.10 1.23 -20.29
N PRO A 149 -3.21 1.85 -20.74
CA PRO A 149 -3.17 3.10 -21.50
C PRO A 149 -2.57 4.28 -20.72
N ASP A 150 -2.82 4.29 -19.42
CA ASP A 150 -2.30 5.25 -18.44
C ASP A 150 -1.02 4.77 -17.77
N GLY A 151 -0.36 3.79 -18.41
CA GLY A 151 0.87 3.17 -17.91
C GLY A 151 1.90 4.22 -17.53
N GLU A 152 2.15 4.30 -16.24
CA GLU A 152 3.01 5.33 -15.66
C GLU A 152 4.44 5.15 -16.13
N ALA A 153 5.02 6.20 -16.67
CA ALA A 153 6.38 6.19 -17.21
C ALA A 153 7.43 5.80 -16.15
N THR A 154 7.11 6.01 -14.87
CA THR A 154 7.98 5.73 -13.72
C THR A 154 7.72 4.38 -13.06
N ALA A 155 6.65 3.66 -13.47
CA ALA A 155 6.35 2.34 -12.92
C ALA A 155 7.44 1.33 -13.28
N GLN A 156 7.92 0.61 -12.28
CA GLN A 156 8.95 -0.41 -12.43
C GLN A 156 8.32 -1.76 -12.71
N LYS A 157 8.95 -2.53 -13.61
CA LYS A 157 8.46 -3.87 -13.93
C LYS A 157 8.69 -4.82 -12.74
N TRP A 158 7.61 -5.44 -12.28
CA TRP A 158 7.63 -6.59 -11.38
C TRP A 158 7.18 -7.84 -12.12
N ILE A 159 7.71 -8.98 -11.75
CA ILE A 159 7.30 -10.28 -12.29
C ILE A 159 6.45 -11.04 -11.27
N SER A 160 5.69 -12.02 -11.77
CA SER A 160 4.87 -12.89 -10.91
C SER A 160 5.72 -13.58 -9.85
N GLY A 161 5.27 -13.50 -8.60
CA GLY A 161 5.93 -14.15 -7.48
C GLY A 161 7.12 -13.39 -6.90
N GLU A 162 7.66 -12.38 -7.56
CA GLU A 162 8.84 -11.63 -7.08
C GLU A 162 8.60 -11.05 -5.67
N LEU A 163 7.42 -10.51 -5.40
CA LEU A 163 7.08 -10.01 -4.07
C LEU A 163 7.28 -11.08 -2.98
N PHE A 164 6.91 -12.31 -3.26
CA PHE A 164 6.96 -13.41 -2.28
C PHE A 164 8.39 -13.83 -1.97
N THR A 165 9.33 -13.66 -2.91
CA THR A 165 10.74 -14.03 -2.72
C THR A 165 11.42 -13.18 -1.64
N HIS A 166 10.98 -11.93 -1.42
CA HIS A 166 11.49 -11.08 -0.34
C HIS A 166 11.09 -11.56 1.06
N TYR A 167 10.11 -12.49 1.15
CA TYR A 167 9.54 -13.03 2.39
C TYR A 167 9.67 -14.55 2.52
N HIS A 168 10.64 -15.16 1.81
CA HIS A 168 10.88 -16.62 1.84
C HIS A 168 11.21 -17.15 3.25
N ASP A 169 11.71 -16.30 4.13
CA ASP A 169 12.08 -16.55 5.53
C ASP A 169 10.95 -16.22 6.53
N TRP A 170 9.79 -15.75 6.04
CA TRP A 170 8.63 -15.44 6.85
C TRP A 170 7.48 -16.42 6.57
N ARG A 171 6.52 -16.47 7.48
CA ARG A 171 5.29 -17.24 7.26
C ARG A 171 4.34 -16.45 6.34
N ILE A 172 4.22 -16.85 5.09
CA ILE A 172 3.19 -16.30 4.19
C ILE A 172 1.84 -16.91 4.58
N VAL A 173 0.94 -16.10 5.14
CA VAL A 173 -0.38 -16.51 5.65
C VAL A 173 -1.52 -16.19 4.68
N TYR A 174 -1.23 -15.45 3.62
CA TYR A 174 -2.12 -15.18 2.50
C TYR A 174 -1.27 -14.79 1.29
N CYS A 175 -1.54 -15.37 0.13
CA CYS A 175 -0.98 -14.91 -1.13
C CYS A 175 -1.93 -15.24 -2.28
N THR A 176 -2.06 -14.30 -3.21
CA THR A 176 -2.83 -14.50 -4.45
C THR A 176 -2.12 -13.82 -5.61
N GLU A 177 -2.39 -14.34 -6.80
CA GLU A 177 -2.21 -13.61 -8.03
C GLU A 177 -3.56 -13.53 -8.73
N GLU A 178 -3.99 -12.34 -9.07
CA GLU A 178 -5.29 -12.09 -9.69
C GLU A 178 -5.14 -11.22 -10.92
N ILE A 179 -5.98 -11.47 -11.91
CA ILE A 179 -6.18 -10.60 -13.08
C ILE A 179 -7.55 -9.97 -12.94
N PHE A 180 -7.62 -8.65 -13.07
CA PHE A 180 -8.87 -7.92 -12.96
C PHE A 180 -9.01 -6.86 -14.05
N ASP A 181 -10.25 -6.56 -14.40
CA ASP A 181 -10.59 -5.50 -15.34
C ASP A 181 -10.51 -4.14 -14.64
N CYS A 182 -9.97 -3.17 -15.35
CA CYS A 182 -9.81 -1.79 -14.88
C CYS A 182 -10.29 -0.80 -15.95
N ASN A 183 -10.86 0.30 -15.51
CA ASN A 183 -11.29 1.40 -16.37
C ASN A 183 -10.89 2.78 -15.80
N SER A 184 -9.86 2.84 -14.98
CA SER A 184 -9.42 4.07 -14.31
C SER A 184 -8.97 5.18 -15.26
N SER A 185 -8.52 4.80 -16.46
CA SER A 185 -8.11 5.72 -17.53
C SER A 185 -9.26 6.13 -18.47
N GLY A 186 -10.49 5.59 -18.26
CA GLY A 186 -11.59 5.69 -19.20
C GLY A 186 -11.50 4.74 -20.40
N VAL A 187 -10.41 3.94 -20.50
CA VAL A 187 -10.23 2.89 -21.50
C VAL A 187 -10.16 1.53 -20.77
N PRO A 188 -11.06 0.58 -21.07
CA PRO A 188 -11.04 -0.74 -20.45
C PRO A 188 -9.73 -1.48 -20.72
N HIS A 189 -9.10 -1.99 -19.66
CA HIS A 189 -7.86 -2.75 -19.72
C HIS A 189 -7.75 -3.70 -18.52
N GLN A 190 -6.73 -4.54 -18.50
CA GLN A 190 -6.51 -5.50 -17.42
C GLN A 190 -5.21 -5.22 -16.66
N HIS A 191 -5.23 -5.56 -15.39
CA HIS A 191 -4.03 -5.64 -14.56
C HIS A 191 -3.89 -7.02 -13.94
N ALA A 192 -2.64 -7.47 -13.77
CA ALA A 192 -2.31 -8.57 -12.88
C ALA A 192 -1.71 -8.00 -11.59
N VAL A 193 -2.08 -8.56 -10.45
CA VAL A 193 -1.63 -8.11 -9.13
C VAL A 193 -1.25 -9.31 -8.26
N ASN A 194 -0.06 -9.24 -7.63
CA ASN A 194 0.27 -10.11 -6.50
C ASN A 194 -0.16 -9.44 -5.20
N ARG A 195 -0.83 -10.20 -4.32
CA ARG A 195 -1.17 -9.78 -2.95
C ARG A 195 -0.59 -10.75 -1.95
N MET A 196 -0.11 -10.23 -0.84
CA MET A 196 0.52 -11.03 0.20
C MET A 196 0.22 -10.47 1.58
N ILE A 197 0.06 -11.38 2.55
CA ILE A 197 0.23 -11.12 3.98
C ILE A 197 1.31 -12.06 4.47
N ALA A 198 2.43 -11.51 4.90
CA ALA A 198 3.52 -12.23 5.52
C ALA A 198 3.58 -11.88 7.01
N MET A 199 3.71 -12.88 7.87
CA MET A 199 3.81 -12.76 9.33
C MET A 199 5.24 -13.00 9.77
N LYS A 200 5.79 -12.09 10.56
CA LYS A 200 7.11 -12.25 11.19
C LYS A 200 7.04 -13.37 12.25
N CYS A 201 7.83 -14.40 12.04
CA CYS A 201 8.01 -15.42 13.09
C CYS A 201 8.75 -14.81 14.28
N GLY A 202 8.35 -15.18 15.50
CA GLY A 202 9.01 -14.74 16.73
C GLY A 202 10.38 -15.42 16.92
#